data_e51d99bf7560189597d8faa193600dec
#
_entry.id   e51d99bf7560189597d8faa193600dec
#
_cell.length_a   1.000
_cell.length_b   1.000
_cell.length_c   1.000
_cell.angle_alpha   90.00
_cell.angle_beta   90.00
_cell.angle_gamma   90.00
#
_symmetry.space_group_name_H-M   'P 1'
#
loop_
_entity.id
_entity.type
_entity.pdbx_description
1 polymer ?
#
loop_
_entity_poly.entity_id
_entity_poly.type
_entity_poly.pdbx_seq_one_letter_code
_entity_poly.pdbx_strand_id
1 'polypeptide(L)'
;MTLRRPESVLVVIYTPAEILLLKRNADFEFWQSVTGSLEVGEMPDEAASRELFEETGIAEVELVNCNHSAEFEISRRWRDRYPPGVTMNREHVFLCPLPTRTDVTLSPEEHTEFVWLDYSRALQRATSYTNRAAIERFVTLDA
;
A
#
# COMPACT_ATOMS: atom_id res chain seq x y z
N MET A 1 -3.49 18.36 -15.44
CA MET A 1 -3.47 17.30 -14.43
C MET A 1 -3.39 15.93 -15.10
N THR A 2 -2.42 15.13 -14.70
CA THR A 2 -2.28 13.77 -15.24
C THR A 2 -3.25 12.83 -14.53
N LEU A 3 -4.04 12.12 -15.32
CA LEU A 3 -4.98 11.12 -14.76
C LEU A 3 -4.23 9.83 -14.40
N ARG A 4 -4.73 9.15 -13.37
CA ARG A 4 -4.14 7.90 -12.89
C ARG A 4 -4.51 6.73 -13.80
N ARG A 5 -3.57 5.80 -13.96
CA ARG A 5 -3.89 4.50 -14.53
C ARG A 5 -4.72 3.71 -13.52
N PRO A 6 -5.71 2.92 -13.97
CA PRO A 6 -6.48 2.05 -13.07
C PRO A 6 -5.73 0.75 -12.76
N GLU A 7 -4.45 0.87 -12.46
CA GLU A 7 -3.57 -0.23 -12.09
C GLU A 7 -2.60 0.28 -11.05
N SER A 8 -2.50 -0.42 -9.92
CA SER A 8 -1.73 0.02 -8.77
C SER A 8 -1.00 -1.12 -8.10
N VAL A 9 -0.16 -0.77 -7.14
CA VAL A 9 0.52 -1.72 -6.26
C VAL A 9 0.07 -1.50 -4.82
N LEU A 10 0.13 -2.57 -4.04
CA LEU A 10 -0.05 -2.55 -2.60
C LEU A 10 1.18 -3.23 -2.01
N VAL A 11 1.93 -2.54 -1.16
CA VAL A 11 3.14 -3.10 -0.55
C VAL A 11 2.93 -3.19 0.96
N VAL A 12 2.84 -4.41 1.46
CA VAL A 12 2.67 -4.64 2.90
C VAL A 12 4.05 -4.78 3.54
N ILE A 13 4.36 -3.87 4.45
CA ILE A 13 5.65 -3.82 5.15
C ILE A 13 5.47 -4.45 6.52
N TYR A 14 6.31 -5.41 6.86
CA TYR A 14 6.17 -6.08 8.15
C TYR A 14 7.50 -6.60 8.67
N THR A 15 7.54 -6.78 9.99
CA THR A 15 8.63 -7.45 10.71
C THR A 15 8.07 -8.77 11.26
N PRO A 16 8.88 -9.62 11.91
CA PRO A 16 8.34 -10.84 12.52
C PRO A 16 7.21 -10.61 13.52
N ALA A 17 7.06 -9.41 14.06
CA ALA A 17 6.08 -9.12 15.11
C ALA A 17 5.01 -8.10 14.73
N GLU A 18 5.24 -7.26 13.72
CA GLU A 18 4.38 -6.11 13.48
C GLU A 18 4.23 -5.76 12.00
N ILE A 19 3.17 -5.05 11.70
CA ILE A 19 2.86 -4.55 10.35
C ILE A 19 2.82 -3.03 10.41
N LEU A 20 3.41 -2.38 9.41
CA LEU A 20 3.41 -0.92 9.30
C LEU A 20 2.17 -0.45 8.55
N LEU A 21 1.46 0.51 9.12
CA LEU A 21 0.37 1.22 8.44
C LEU A 21 0.63 2.70 8.45
N LEU A 22 0.19 3.36 7.38
CA LEU A 22 0.32 4.80 7.17
C LEU A 22 -1.06 5.44 7.17
N LYS A 23 -1.17 6.61 7.79
CA LYS A 23 -2.43 7.37 7.80
C LYS A 23 -2.43 8.38 6.67
N ARG A 24 -3.43 8.31 5.79
CA ARG A 24 -3.56 9.25 4.69
C ARG A 24 -3.79 10.66 5.20
N ASN A 25 -3.23 11.63 4.47
CA ASN A 25 -3.52 13.04 4.70
C ASN A 25 -4.89 13.34 4.08
N ALA A 26 -5.93 13.17 4.89
CA ALA A 26 -7.31 13.34 4.46
C ALA A 26 -8.14 13.87 5.63
N ASP A 27 -9.36 14.34 5.35
CA ASP A 27 -10.28 14.84 6.37
C ASP A 27 -11.11 13.72 7.03
N PHE A 28 -10.71 12.47 6.81
CA PHE A 28 -11.33 11.30 7.41
C PHE A 28 -10.22 10.29 7.74
N GLU A 29 -10.47 9.39 8.68
CA GLU A 29 -9.49 8.38 9.04
C GLU A 29 -9.35 7.33 7.95
N PHE A 30 -8.13 7.13 7.48
CA PHE A 30 -7.83 6.11 6.49
C PHE A 30 -6.40 5.62 6.70
N TRP A 31 -6.27 4.36 7.14
CA TRP A 31 -4.99 3.71 7.37
C TRP A 31 -4.74 2.64 6.33
N GLN A 32 -3.54 2.58 5.81
CA GLN A 32 -3.21 1.69 4.70
C GLN A 32 -1.74 1.29 4.68
N SER A 33 -1.46 0.18 4.00
CA SER A 33 -0.12 -0.14 3.55
C SER A 33 0.28 0.82 2.42
N VAL A 34 1.53 0.76 1.97
CA VAL A 34 1.98 1.57 0.82
C VAL A 34 1.16 1.20 -0.40
N THR A 35 0.68 2.20 -1.13
CA THR A 35 -0.07 1.98 -2.35
C THR A 35 0.13 3.16 -3.31
N GLY A 36 0.05 2.88 -4.60
CA GLY A 36 0.10 3.92 -5.62
C GLY A 36 -0.09 3.37 -7.01
N SER A 37 -0.46 4.25 -7.94
CA SER A 37 -0.71 3.87 -9.32
C SER A 37 0.58 3.70 -10.11
N LEU A 38 0.56 2.78 -11.07
CA LEU A 38 1.64 2.62 -12.02
C LEU A 38 1.72 3.86 -12.93
N GLU A 39 2.93 4.27 -13.25
CA GLU A 39 3.17 5.31 -14.24
C GLU A 39 3.20 4.69 -15.64
N VAL A 40 3.09 5.54 -16.68
CA VAL A 40 3.12 5.09 -18.06
C VAL A 40 4.41 4.31 -18.32
N GLY A 41 4.27 3.10 -18.84
CA GLY A 41 5.41 2.23 -19.15
C GLY A 41 6.04 1.53 -17.96
N GLU A 42 5.50 1.75 -16.77
CA GLU A 42 6.06 1.15 -15.56
C GLU A 42 5.50 -0.25 -15.32
N MET A 43 6.38 -1.17 -14.92
CA MET A 43 5.95 -2.50 -14.49
C MET A 43 5.58 -2.48 -13.01
N PRO A 44 4.72 -3.43 -12.55
CA PRO A 44 4.35 -3.48 -11.13
C PRO A 44 5.53 -3.51 -10.17
N ASP A 45 6.58 -4.28 -10.44
CA ASP A 45 7.77 -4.37 -9.58
C ASP A 45 8.45 -3.00 -9.43
N GLU A 46 8.54 -2.26 -10.53
CA GLU A 46 9.13 -0.93 -10.52
C GLU A 46 8.29 0.05 -9.70
N ALA A 47 6.96 -0.02 -9.88
CA ALA A 47 6.04 0.84 -9.14
C ALA A 47 6.10 0.54 -7.65
N ALA A 48 6.19 -0.75 -7.27
CA ALA A 48 6.27 -1.15 -5.86
C ALA A 48 7.52 -0.55 -5.19
N SER A 49 8.68 -0.65 -5.83
CA SER A 49 9.92 -0.07 -5.30
C SER A 49 9.86 1.45 -5.21
N ARG A 50 9.32 2.09 -6.25
CA ARG A 50 9.21 3.54 -6.29
C ARG A 50 8.27 4.07 -5.21
N GLU A 51 7.08 3.50 -5.12
CA GLU A 51 6.09 3.94 -4.11
C GLU A 51 6.57 3.68 -2.69
N LEU A 52 7.24 2.54 -2.47
CA LEU A 52 7.83 2.25 -1.17
C LEU A 52 8.79 3.36 -0.74
N PHE A 53 9.69 3.74 -1.64
CA PHE A 53 10.65 4.80 -1.35
C PHE A 53 9.98 6.16 -1.17
N GLU A 54 9.06 6.51 -2.06
CA GLU A 54 8.37 7.81 -1.99
C GLU A 54 7.58 7.97 -0.68
N GLU A 55 6.94 6.91 -0.22
CA GLU A 55 6.05 7.01 0.94
C GLU A 55 6.73 6.75 2.28
N THR A 56 7.86 6.04 2.30
CA THR A 56 8.51 5.65 3.56
C THR A 56 10.01 5.93 3.62
N GLY A 57 10.65 6.21 2.49
CA GLY A 57 12.10 6.34 2.43
C GLY A 57 12.84 5.01 2.45
N ILE A 58 12.12 3.90 2.50
CA ILE A 58 12.75 2.57 2.51
C ILE A 58 13.23 2.23 1.10
N ALA A 59 14.50 1.84 0.99
CA ALA A 59 15.14 1.48 -0.29
C ALA A 59 16.10 0.32 -0.08
N GLU A 60 16.54 -0.27 -1.18
CA GLU A 60 17.54 -1.34 -1.18
C GLU A 60 17.11 -2.55 -0.35
N VAL A 61 15.82 -2.90 -0.47
CA VAL A 61 15.24 -4.08 0.17
C VAL A 61 14.68 -5.00 -0.89
N GLU A 62 14.61 -6.29 -0.57
CA GLU A 62 13.96 -7.25 -1.46
C GLU A 62 12.46 -7.22 -1.24
N LEU A 63 11.72 -7.03 -2.32
CA LEU A 63 10.27 -7.13 -2.31
C LEU A 63 9.86 -8.50 -2.81
N VAL A 64 8.84 -9.08 -2.20
CA VAL A 64 8.25 -10.34 -2.63
C VAL A 64 7.03 -10.03 -3.49
N ASN A 65 7.08 -10.40 -4.76
CA ASN A 65 5.92 -10.30 -5.64
C ASN A 65 5.02 -11.51 -5.35
N CYS A 66 3.82 -11.26 -4.85
CA CYS A 66 2.89 -12.34 -4.52
C CYS A 66 2.26 -13.00 -5.74
N ASN A 67 2.51 -12.46 -6.93
CA ASN A 67 1.91 -12.92 -8.18
C ASN A 67 0.39 -13.01 -8.06
N HIS A 68 -0.17 -12.03 -7.38
CA HIS A 68 -1.60 -11.93 -7.11
C HIS A 68 -2.06 -10.51 -7.37
N SER A 69 -3.17 -10.39 -8.07
CA SER A 69 -3.82 -9.10 -8.24
C SER A 69 -5.31 -9.25 -7.96
N ALA A 70 -5.92 -8.16 -7.53
CA ALA A 70 -7.34 -8.11 -7.26
C ALA A 70 -7.91 -6.86 -7.91
N GLU A 71 -9.16 -6.93 -8.35
CA GLU A 71 -9.87 -5.77 -8.85
C GLU A 71 -10.82 -5.27 -7.78
N PHE A 72 -10.93 -3.96 -7.66
CA PHE A 72 -11.89 -3.37 -6.74
C PHE A 72 -12.50 -2.12 -7.37
N GLU A 73 -13.69 -1.77 -6.88
CA GLU A 73 -14.37 -0.57 -7.33
C GLU A 73 -13.71 0.65 -6.70
N ILE A 74 -13.37 1.62 -7.55
CA ILE A 74 -12.76 2.87 -7.10
C ILE A 74 -13.81 3.68 -6.34
N SER A 75 -13.48 4.12 -5.12
CA SER A 75 -14.37 4.97 -4.34
C SER A 75 -14.71 6.23 -5.11
N ARG A 76 -15.96 6.67 -5.01
CA ARG A 76 -16.42 7.90 -5.64
C ARG A 76 -15.58 9.11 -5.27
N ARG A 77 -14.98 9.11 -4.09
CA ARG A 77 -14.10 10.19 -3.62
C ARG A 77 -12.91 10.43 -4.53
N TRP A 78 -12.46 9.38 -5.25
CA TRP A 78 -11.22 9.42 -6.04
C TRP A 78 -11.42 9.18 -7.51
N ARG A 79 -12.66 9.01 -7.99
CA ARG A 79 -12.93 8.69 -9.40
C ARG A 79 -12.50 9.78 -10.37
N ASP A 80 -12.51 11.03 -9.93
CA ASP A 80 -12.07 12.15 -10.75
C ASP A 80 -10.57 12.14 -11.05
N ARG A 81 -9.80 11.33 -10.33
CA ARG A 81 -8.37 11.15 -10.56
C ARG A 81 -8.08 10.20 -11.73
N TYR A 82 -9.10 9.54 -12.25
CA TYR A 82 -9.00 8.53 -13.31
C TYR A 82 -9.70 9.02 -14.57
N PRO A 83 -9.42 8.38 -15.74
CA PRO A 83 -10.13 8.72 -16.96
C PRO A 83 -11.64 8.54 -16.82
N PRO A 84 -12.46 9.35 -17.53
CA PRO A 84 -13.91 9.21 -17.49
C PRO A 84 -14.34 7.78 -17.83
N GLY A 85 -15.30 7.25 -17.06
CA GLY A 85 -15.84 5.90 -17.27
C GLY A 85 -15.05 4.79 -16.60
N VAL A 86 -13.88 5.08 -16.04
CA VAL A 86 -13.09 4.11 -15.30
C VAL A 86 -13.66 3.98 -13.88
N THR A 87 -14.08 2.77 -13.52
CA THR A 87 -14.70 2.50 -12.21
C THR A 87 -13.96 1.41 -11.41
N MET A 88 -13.10 0.63 -12.08
CA MET A 88 -12.39 -0.48 -11.45
C MET A 88 -10.89 -0.27 -11.52
N ASN A 89 -10.19 -0.67 -10.46
CA ASN A 89 -8.74 -0.63 -10.39
C ASN A 89 -8.20 -2.04 -10.15
N ARG A 90 -7.08 -2.40 -10.80
CA ARG A 90 -6.38 -3.66 -10.55
C ARG A 90 -5.18 -3.38 -9.65
N GLU A 91 -5.12 -4.08 -8.52
CA GLU A 91 -4.08 -3.90 -7.52
C GLU A 91 -3.19 -5.14 -7.43
N HIS A 92 -1.89 -4.95 -7.62
CA HIS A 92 -0.88 -6.02 -7.51
C HIS A 92 -0.28 -6.00 -6.10
N VAL A 93 -0.20 -7.17 -5.47
CA VAL A 93 0.23 -7.28 -4.08
C VAL A 93 1.71 -7.67 -3.97
N PHE A 94 2.43 -6.90 -3.16
CA PHE A 94 3.84 -7.14 -2.84
C PHE A 94 4.01 -7.16 -1.32
N LEU A 95 5.05 -7.85 -0.86
CA LEU A 95 5.43 -7.87 0.55
C LEU A 95 6.82 -7.28 0.70
N CYS A 96 7.01 -6.56 1.80
CA CYS A 96 8.31 -6.03 2.20
C CYS A 96 8.65 -6.55 3.60
N PRO A 97 9.21 -7.77 3.69
CA PRO A 97 9.61 -8.31 4.98
C PRO A 97 10.90 -7.67 5.46
N LEU A 98 10.90 -7.20 6.70
CA LEU A 98 12.06 -6.58 7.34
C LEU A 98 12.43 -7.36 8.59
N PRO A 99 13.71 -7.46 8.94
CA PRO A 99 14.12 -8.17 10.17
C PRO A 99 13.69 -7.43 11.43
N THR A 100 13.64 -6.09 11.38
CA THR A 100 13.24 -5.24 12.50
C THR A 100 12.54 -4.00 11.94
N ARG A 101 11.95 -3.20 12.83
CA ARG A 101 11.46 -1.89 12.43
C ARG A 101 12.59 -1.08 11.81
N THR A 102 12.28 -0.31 10.79
CA THR A 102 13.23 0.60 10.18
C THR A 102 12.68 2.03 10.24
N ASP A 103 13.56 3.00 10.07
CA ASP A 103 13.14 4.40 10.07
C ASP A 103 12.21 4.67 8.89
N VAL A 104 11.15 5.41 9.18
CA VAL A 104 10.15 5.80 8.19
C VAL A 104 10.17 7.31 8.04
N THR A 105 10.36 7.76 6.80
CA THR A 105 10.29 9.18 6.44
C THR A 105 9.06 9.36 5.57
N LEU A 106 8.03 9.97 6.13
CA LEU A 106 6.77 10.16 5.41
C LEU A 106 6.86 11.29 4.39
N SER A 107 6.03 11.16 3.34
CA SER A 107 5.71 12.26 2.44
C SER A 107 4.50 12.97 3.05
N PRO A 108 4.66 14.16 3.65
CA PRO A 108 3.57 14.79 4.41
C PRO A 108 2.34 15.14 3.58
N GLU A 109 2.52 15.28 2.27
CA GLU A 109 1.39 15.56 1.37
C GLU A 109 0.46 14.36 1.24
N GLU A 110 1.01 13.16 1.40
CA GLU A 110 0.24 11.91 1.25
C GLU A 110 -0.13 11.27 2.57
N HIS A 111 0.80 11.26 3.53
CA HIS A 111 0.59 10.61 4.83
C HIS A 111 1.11 11.48 5.97
N THR A 112 0.38 11.51 7.07
CA THR A 112 0.69 12.36 8.23
C THR A 112 1.20 11.59 9.43
N GLU A 113 0.95 10.29 9.52
CA GLU A 113 1.34 9.45 10.64
C GLU A 113 1.65 8.05 10.18
N PHE A 114 2.42 7.32 10.97
CA PHE A 114 2.61 5.89 10.77
C PHE A 114 2.56 5.16 12.11
N VAL A 115 2.28 3.85 12.06
CA VAL A 115 2.20 3.04 13.26
C VAL A 115 2.63 1.61 12.93
N TRP A 116 3.34 0.98 13.87
CA TRP A 116 3.67 -0.43 13.82
C TRP A 116 2.71 -1.16 14.76
N LEU A 117 1.94 -2.10 14.22
CA LEU A 117 0.92 -2.81 14.99
C LEU A 117 1.10 -4.31 14.86
N ASP A 118 0.74 -5.04 15.91
CA ASP A 118 0.66 -6.49 15.80
C ASP A 118 -0.41 -6.89 14.77
N TYR A 119 -0.41 -8.16 14.38
CA TYR A 119 -1.27 -8.67 13.31
C TYR A 119 -2.75 -8.32 13.53
N SER A 120 -3.26 -8.63 14.71
CA SER A 120 -4.67 -8.42 15.02
C SER A 120 -5.08 -6.95 14.96
N ARG A 121 -4.24 -6.07 15.52
CA ARG A 121 -4.51 -4.64 15.51
C ARG A 121 -4.37 -4.05 14.11
N ALA A 122 -3.42 -4.54 13.33
CA ALA A 122 -3.26 -4.08 11.95
C ALA A 122 -4.49 -4.42 11.11
N LEU A 123 -5.03 -5.64 11.27
CA LEU A 123 -6.26 -6.02 10.58
C LEU A 123 -7.43 -5.13 10.96
N GLN A 124 -7.54 -4.77 12.23
CA GLN A 124 -8.60 -3.88 12.69
C GLN A 124 -8.43 -2.45 12.19
N ARG A 125 -7.19 -2.00 12.08
CA ARG A 125 -6.89 -0.61 11.72
C ARG A 125 -6.95 -0.36 10.22
N ALA A 126 -6.50 -1.31 9.39
CA ALA A 126 -6.48 -1.13 7.93
C ALA A 126 -7.89 -0.86 7.41
N THR A 127 -8.05 0.25 6.71
CA THR A 127 -9.37 0.74 6.30
C THR A 127 -9.93 -0.04 5.12
N SER A 128 -9.09 -0.34 4.12
CA SER A 128 -9.53 -0.99 2.89
C SER A 128 -9.67 -2.51 3.07
N TYR A 129 -10.74 -3.09 2.53
CA TYR A 129 -10.93 -4.54 2.58
C TYR A 129 -9.86 -5.28 1.76
N THR A 130 -9.35 -4.68 0.68
CA THR A 130 -8.30 -5.32 -0.12
C THR A 130 -6.97 -5.35 0.64
N ASN A 131 -6.69 -4.32 1.42
CA ASN A 131 -5.51 -4.28 2.27
C ASN A 131 -5.60 -5.35 3.36
N ARG A 132 -6.76 -5.47 4.02
CA ARG A 132 -6.97 -6.51 5.02
C ARG A 132 -6.83 -7.91 4.42
N ALA A 133 -7.43 -8.12 3.25
CA ALA A 133 -7.35 -9.41 2.56
C ALA A 133 -5.91 -9.79 2.21
N ALA A 134 -5.10 -8.82 1.78
CA ALA A 134 -3.68 -9.06 1.47
C ALA A 134 -2.90 -9.45 2.72
N ILE A 135 -3.14 -8.77 3.84
CA ILE A 135 -2.51 -9.10 5.11
C ILE A 135 -2.89 -10.51 5.54
N GLU A 136 -4.17 -10.84 5.52
CA GLU A 136 -4.65 -12.16 5.93
C GLU A 136 -4.07 -13.28 5.07
N ARG A 137 -3.97 -13.05 3.76
CA ARG A 137 -3.56 -14.09 2.82
C ARG A 137 -2.05 -14.31 2.79
N PHE A 138 -1.27 -13.25 2.89
CA PHE A 138 0.16 -13.33 2.57
C PHE A 138 1.09 -13.09 3.75
N VAL A 139 0.66 -12.40 4.79
CA VAL A 139 1.54 -12.07 5.90
C VAL A 139 1.47 -13.13 6.98
N THR A 140 2.63 -13.71 7.32
CA THR A 140 2.75 -14.66 8.42
C THR A 140 3.74 -14.07 9.43
N LEU A 141 3.26 -13.81 10.64
CA LEU A 141 4.10 -13.30 11.71
C LEU A 141 4.46 -14.41 12.68
N ASP A 142 5.60 -14.22 13.35
CA ASP A 142 6.01 -15.14 14.42
C ASP A 142 5.06 -14.99 15.61
N ALA A 143 4.72 -16.11 16.22
CA ALA A 143 3.83 -16.14 17.36
C ALA A 143 4.51 -15.58 18.63
#